data_33ee4343c37732d5c78e2ac612a5b98b
#
_entry.id   33ee4343c37732d5c78e2ac612a5b98b
#
_cell.length_a   1.000
_cell.length_b   1.000
_cell.length_c   1.000
_cell.angle_alpha   90.00
_cell.angle_beta   90.00
_cell.angle_gamma   90.00
#
_symmetry.space_group_name_H-M   'P 1'
#
loop_
_entity.id
_entity.type
_entity.pdbx_description
1 polymer ?
#
loop_
_entity_poly.entity_id
_entity_poly.type
_entity_poly.pdbx_seq_one_letter_code
_entity_poly.pdbx_strand_id
1 'polypeptide(L)'
;WLGTAADSVKDQTDFLAQIDYLQVSKLMFPLGRLMKNEVRDIALRAGLPSARRRDSQGICFLGKIDYNDFVRRFLGEREGDIVELETGRKLGKHRGYWFHTIGQRKGLGLGGGPWFVVRKDVEENVIYVSRGCDTALQYGYEFRMYDFHFITDNPWKGAQEEAVSYTHLRAHE
;
A
#
# COMPACT_ATOMS: atom_id res chain seq x y z
N TRP A 1 -1.68 24.26 -6.49
CA TRP A 1 -2.04 23.22 -5.54
C TRP A 1 -2.33 21.92 -6.29
N LEU A 2 -1.77 20.81 -5.83
CA LEU A 2 -2.18 19.48 -6.25
C LEU A 2 -3.28 19.03 -5.29
N GLY A 3 -4.45 18.71 -5.82
CA GLY A 3 -5.59 18.22 -5.03
C GLY A 3 -5.90 16.77 -5.35
N THR A 4 -6.69 16.13 -4.51
CA THR A 4 -7.22 14.78 -4.74
C THR A 4 -8.26 14.79 -5.85
N ALA A 5 -8.48 13.63 -6.49
CA ALA A 5 -9.55 13.47 -7.48
C ALA A 5 -10.94 13.56 -6.84
N ALA A 6 -11.96 13.89 -7.64
CA ALA A 6 -13.36 13.89 -7.18
C ALA A 6 -13.83 12.47 -6.80
N ASP A 7 -13.35 11.47 -7.51
CA ASP A 7 -13.64 10.05 -7.25
C ASP A 7 -12.66 9.49 -6.23
N SER A 8 -13.04 9.44 -4.96
CA SER A 8 -12.20 8.94 -3.86
C SER A 8 -11.82 7.44 -3.97
N VAL A 9 -12.60 6.67 -4.73
CA VAL A 9 -12.31 5.23 -4.95
C VAL A 9 -11.27 5.03 -6.05
N LYS A 10 -11.17 5.99 -6.97
CA LYS A 10 -10.22 5.96 -8.10
C LYS A 10 -9.20 7.08 -8.05
N ASP A 11 -9.05 7.71 -6.91
CA ASP A 11 -7.97 8.65 -6.68
C ASP A 11 -6.63 7.90 -6.74
N GLN A 12 -5.73 8.39 -7.57
CA GLN A 12 -4.39 7.85 -7.77
C GLN A 12 -3.34 8.95 -7.60
N THR A 13 -3.65 9.97 -6.81
CA THR A 13 -2.74 11.09 -6.54
C THR A 13 -1.46 10.64 -5.85
N ASP A 14 -1.48 9.50 -5.15
CA ASP A 14 -0.33 8.83 -4.55
C ASP A 14 0.78 8.50 -5.56
N PHE A 15 0.44 8.22 -6.83
CA PHE A 15 1.44 8.04 -7.89
C PHE A 15 2.26 9.29 -8.18
N LEU A 16 1.80 10.45 -7.71
CA LEU A 16 2.47 11.74 -7.88
C LEU A 16 3.34 12.13 -6.67
N ALA A 17 3.48 11.24 -5.68
CA ALA A 17 4.16 11.53 -4.43
C ALA A 17 5.64 11.95 -4.59
N GLN A 18 6.29 11.53 -5.68
CA GLN A 18 7.71 11.80 -5.91
C GLN A 18 7.99 12.86 -6.99
N ILE A 19 6.95 13.50 -7.54
CA ILE A 19 7.16 14.54 -8.56
C ILE A 19 7.48 15.89 -7.90
N ASP A 20 8.27 16.70 -8.62
CA ASP A 20 8.61 18.05 -8.21
C ASP A 20 7.67 19.11 -8.79
N TYR A 21 7.86 20.35 -8.37
CA TYR A 21 7.07 21.49 -8.83
C TYR A 21 7.18 21.72 -10.35
N LEU A 22 8.36 21.57 -10.93
CA LEU A 22 8.56 21.78 -12.37
C LEU A 22 7.83 20.71 -13.19
N GLN A 23 7.80 19.48 -12.69
CA GLN A 23 7.05 18.39 -13.30
C GLN A 23 5.55 18.63 -13.18
N VAL A 24 5.03 18.94 -11.97
CA VAL A 24 3.59 19.23 -11.73
C VAL A 24 3.11 20.38 -12.61
N SER A 25 3.92 21.44 -12.76
CA SER A 25 3.54 22.62 -13.54
C SER A 25 3.29 22.32 -15.03
N LYS A 26 3.81 21.20 -15.52
CA LYS A 26 3.64 20.74 -16.92
C LYS A 26 2.54 19.71 -17.08
N LEU A 27 1.92 19.25 -15.99
CA LEU A 27 0.88 18.23 -16.02
C LEU A 27 -0.50 18.87 -16.18
N MET A 28 -1.39 18.11 -16.82
CA MET A 28 -2.80 18.45 -16.97
C MET A 28 -3.62 17.24 -16.52
N PHE A 29 -4.64 17.49 -15.70
CA PHE A 29 -5.51 16.46 -15.14
C PHE A 29 -6.97 16.65 -15.60
N PRO A 30 -7.29 16.40 -16.89
CA PRO A 30 -8.60 16.72 -17.46
C PRO A 30 -9.74 15.91 -16.84
N LEU A 31 -9.43 14.75 -16.26
CA LEU A 31 -10.43 13.84 -15.66
C LEU A 31 -10.56 14.01 -14.14
N GLY A 32 -9.77 14.86 -13.49
CA GLY A 32 -9.70 14.97 -12.03
C GLY A 32 -11.01 15.38 -11.34
N ARG A 33 -11.95 15.96 -12.06
CA ARG A 33 -13.28 16.36 -11.54
C ARG A 33 -14.40 15.39 -11.91
N LEU A 34 -14.11 14.31 -12.60
CA LEU A 34 -15.09 13.34 -13.08
C LEU A 34 -15.05 12.06 -12.26
N MET A 35 -16.22 11.51 -11.99
CA MET A 35 -16.36 10.18 -11.44
C MET A 35 -16.04 9.11 -12.50
N LYS A 36 -15.59 7.95 -12.09
CA LYS A 36 -15.20 6.86 -13.01
C LYS A 36 -16.31 6.43 -13.98
N ASN A 37 -17.56 6.41 -13.52
CA ASN A 37 -18.73 6.12 -14.37
C ASN A 37 -18.91 7.19 -15.44
N GLU A 38 -18.81 8.47 -15.10
CA GLU A 38 -18.90 9.58 -16.06
C GLU A 38 -17.82 9.48 -17.13
N VAL A 39 -16.59 9.17 -16.74
CA VAL A 39 -15.48 8.95 -17.68
C VAL A 39 -15.80 7.81 -18.66
N ARG A 40 -16.39 6.71 -18.16
CA ARG A 40 -16.81 5.59 -19.01
C ARG A 40 -17.94 5.99 -19.99
N ASP A 41 -18.91 6.73 -19.52
CA ASP A 41 -20.04 7.20 -20.35
C ASP A 41 -19.56 8.14 -21.45
N ILE A 42 -18.60 9.04 -21.13
CA ILE A 42 -17.96 9.90 -22.14
C ILE A 42 -17.21 9.06 -23.17
N ALA A 43 -16.43 8.07 -22.72
CA ALA A 43 -15.69 7.18 -23.60
C ALA A 43 -16.59 6.36 -24.52
N LEU A 44 -17.73 5.87 -24.01
CA LEU A 44 -18.74 5.15 -24.79
C LEU A 44 -19.37 6.05 -25.87
N ARG A 45 -19.78 7.27 -25.49
CA ARG A 45 -20.36 8.23 -26.45
C ARG A 45 -19.37 8.66 -27.51
N ALA A 46 -18.08 8.75 -27.14
CA ALA A 46 -16.99 9.05 -28.08
C ALA A 46 -16.57 7.86 -28.96
N GLY A 47 -17.20 6.68 -28.78
CA GLY A 47 -16.90 5.49 -29.57
C GLY A 47 -15.50 4.90 -29.32
N LEU A 48 -14.90 5.16 -28.14
CA LEU A 48 -13.56 4.68 -27.86
C LEU A 48 -13.54 3.16 -27.66
N PRO A 49 -12.65 2.42 -28.35
CA PRO A 49 -12.57 0.95 -28.24
C PRO A 49 -12.31 0.45 -26.81
N SER A 50 -11.62 1.28 -26.02
CA SER A 50 -11.27 0.97 -24.62
C SER A 50 -12.40 1.22 -23.61
N ALA A 51 -13.50 1.84 -24.00
CA ALA A 51 -14.59 2.26 -23.09
C ALA A 51 -15.16 1.11 -22.23
N ARG A 52 -15.21 -0.12 -22.79
CA ARG A 52 -15.69 -1.33 -22.11
C ARG A 52 -14.59 -2.17 -21.47
N ARG A 53 -13.33 -1.72 -21.53
CA ARG A 53 -12.22 -2.47 -20.94
C ARG A 53 -12.39 -2.54 -19.42
N ARG A 54 -12.20 -3.72 -18.86
CA ARG A 54 -12.18 -3.90 -17.40
C ARG A 54 -10.95 -3.20 -16.83
N ASP A 55 -11.09 -2.69 -15.60
CA ASP A 55 -9.97 -2.13 -14.87
C ASP A 55 -8.89 -3.20 -14.67
N SER A 56 -7.64 -2.77 -14.70
CA SER A 56 -6.52 -3.66 -14.41
C SER A 56 -6.62 -4.14 -12.96
N GLN A 57 -6.56 -5.46 -12.80
CA GLN A 57 -6.42 -6.11 -11.50
C GLN A 57 -4.95 -6.51 -11.40
N GLY A 58 -4.16 -5.81 -10.60
CA GLY A 58 -2.75 -6.11 -10.42
C GLY A 58 -1.86 -4.87 -10.34
N ILE A 59 -0.55 -5.10 -10.30
CA ILE A 59 0.43 -4.02 -10.21
C ILE A 59 0.41 -3.22 -11.52
N CYS A 60 0.12 -1.91 -11.39
CA CYS A 60 0.16 -0.98 -12.50
C CYS A 60 1.54 -1.05 -13.19
N PHE A 61 1.59 -0.97 -14.51
CA PHE A 61 2.77 -1.09 -15.37
C PHE A 61 3.33 -2.50 -15.60
N LEU A 62 3.10 -3.46 -14.71
CA LEU A 62 3.62 -4.83 -14.86
C LEU A 62 2.62 -5.80 -15.51
N GLY A 63 1.36 -5.40 -15.67
CA GLY A 63 0.32 -6.24 -16.26
C GLY A 63 -0.18 -7.36 -15.33
N LYS A 64 -0.66 -8.47 -15.91
CA LYS A 64 -1.05 -9.64 -15.14
C LYS A 64 0.19 -10.45 -14.79
N ILE A 65 0.73 -10.20 -13.63
CA ILE A 65 1.85 -10.97 -13.07
C ILE A 65 1.35 -11.67 -11.82
N ASP A 66 1.71 -12.93 -11.64
CA ASP A 66 1.62 -13.56 -10.33
C ASP A 66 2.67 -12.88 -9.43
N TYR A 67 2.19 -12.20 -8.40
CA TYR A 67 3.06 -11.43 -7.50
C TYR A 67 4.09 -12.34 -6.81
N ASN A 68 3.67 -13.53 -6.39
CA ASN A 68 4.57 -14.45 -5.69
C ASN A 68 5.66 -14.98 -6.62
N ASP A 69 5.31 -15.28 -7.88
CA ASP A 69 6.31 -15.72 -8.86
C ASP A 69 7.28 -14.59 -9.23
N PHE A 70 6.78 -13.36 -9.34
CA PHE A 70 7.63 -12.20 -9.58
C PHE A 70 8.61 -11.99 -8.42
N VAL A 71 8.12 -11.94 -7.19
CA VAL A 71 8.94 -11.75 -5.99
C VAL A 71 9.96 -12.88 -5.85
N ARG A 72 9.53 -14.13 -6.07
CA ARG A 72 10.42 -15.30 -6.03
C ARG A 72 11.58 -15.19 -7.02
N ARG A 73 11.31 -14.70 -8.22
CA ARG A 73 12.33 -14.53 -9.26
C ARG A 73 13.43 -13.55 -8.88
N PHE A 74 13.11 -12.48 -8.15
CA PHE A 74 14.05 -11.43 -7.80
C PHE A 74 14.66 -11.58 -6.41
N LEU A 75 13.88 -12.06 -5.43
CA LEU A 75 14.29 -12.18 -4.04
C LEU A 75 14.57 -13.63 -3.61
N GLY A 76 14.19 -14.60 -4.47
CA GLY A 76 14.30 -16.01 -4.13
C GLY A 76 13.34 -16.45 -3.02
N GLU A 77 13.65 -17.57 -2.40
CA GLU A 77 12.96 -18.08 -1.23
C GLU A 77 13.98 -18.24 -0.08
N ARG A 78 13.59 -17.84 1.11
CA ARG A 78 14.32 -18.02 2.35
C ARG A 78 13.35 -18.50 3.42
N GLU A 79 13.50 -19.74 3.86
CA GLU A 79 12.65 -20.31 4.90
C GLU A 79 12.82 -19.52 6.21
N GLY A 80 11.69 -19.20 6.85
CA GLY A 80 11.64 -18.54 8.16
C GLY A 80 10.49 -19.06 9.01
N ASP A 81 10.43 -18.63 10.26
CA ASP A 81 9.45 -19.09 11.23
C ASP A 81 8.20 -18.19 11.24
N ILE A 82 7.04 -18.83 11.44
CA ILE A 82 5.79 -18.16 11.80
C ILE A 82 5.59 -18.32 13.29
N VAL A 83 5.52 -17.21 14.02
CA VAL A 83 5.48 -17.18 15.49
C VAL A 83 4.21 -16.49 15.96
N GLU A 84 3.53 -17.06 16.93
CA GLU A 84 2.41 -16.43 17.63
C GLU A 84 2.93 -15.27 18.48
N LEU A 85 2.40 -14.06 18.28
CA LEU A 85 2.93 -12.85 18.91
C LEU A 85 2.81 -12.91 20.44
N GLU A 86 1.68 -13.40 20.95
CA GLU A 86 1.33 -13.38 22.36
C GLU A 86 2.13 -14.40 23.18
N THR A 87 2.43 -15.54 22.59
CA THR A 87 3.06 -16.67 23.32
C THR A 87 4.49 -16.94 22.93
N GLY A 88 4.95 -16.38 21.82
CA GLY A 88 6.24 -16.70 21.24
C GLY A 88 6.33 -18.13 20.65
N ARG A 89 5.21 -18.84 20.54
CA ARG A 89 5.17 -20.21 20.04
C ARG A 89 5.34 -20.25 18.53
N LYS A 90 6.19 -21.10 18.03
CA LYS A 90 6.33 -21.39 16.60
C LYS A 90 5.11 -22.17 16.11
N LEU A 91 4.42 -21.67 15.10
CA LEU A 91 3.22 -22.25 14.53
C LEU A 91 3.47 -22.94 13.20
N GLY A 92 4.51 -22.53 12.47
CA GLY A 92 4.81 -23.05 11.16
C GLY A 92 6.01 -22.34 10.54
N LYS A 93 6.14 -22.51 9.23
CA LYS A 93 7.21 -21.89 8.45
C LYS A 93 6.67 -21.17 7.23
N HIS A 94 7.41 -20.17 6.74
CA HIS A 94 7.14 -19.44 5.51
C HIS A 94 8.36 -19.45 4.58
N ARG A 95 8.18 -19.01 3.34
CA ARG A 95 9.24 -19.02 2.31
C ARG A 95 9.97 -17.70 2.14
N GLY A 96 9.72 -16.73 3.02
CA GLY A 96 10.32 -15.40 3.03
C GLY A 96 9.30 -14.38 3.53
N TYR A 97 9.73 -13.46 4.41
CA TYR A 97 8.84 -12.43 4.98
C TYR A 97 8.26 -11.50 3.90
N TRP A 98 8.92 -11.37 2.75
CA TRP A 98 8.50 -10.52 1.62
C TRP A 98 7.27 -11.04 0.88
N PHE A 99 6.91 -12.33 1.06
CA PHE A 99 5.66 -12.88 0.53
C PHE A 99 4.44 -12.55 1.40
N HIS A 100 4.66 -11.90 2.55
CA HIS A 100 3.63 -11.63 3.53
C HIS A 100 3.47 -10.13 3.76
N THR A 101 2.22 -9.69 3.91
CA THR A 101 1.86 -8.31 4.20
C THR A 101 1.20 -8.24 5.58
N ILE A 102 1.44 -7.16 6.33
CA ILE A 102 0.75 -6.93 7.60
C ILE A 102 -0.76 -6.84 7.32
N GLY A 103 -1.58 -7.48 8.17
CA GLY A 103 -3.01 -7.66 7.95
C GLY A 103 -3.38 -8.89 7.11
N GLN A 104 -2.43 -9.54 6.44
CA GLN A 104 -2.70 -10.71 5.62
C GLN A 104 -3.22 -11.87 6.44
N ARG A 105 -4.33 -12.46 5.97
CA ARG A 105 -4.95 -13.66 6.58
C ARG A 105 -4.74 -14.92 5.74
N LYS A 106 -4.77 -14.78 4.42
CA LYS A 106 -4.73 -15.92 3.49
C LYS A 106 -3.28 -16.36 3.22
N GLY A 107 -3.09 -17.65 2.95
CA GLY A 107 -1.79 -18.17 2.50
C GLY A 107 -0.78 -18.45 3.61
N LEU A 108 -1.18 -18.41 4.89
CA LEU A 108 -0.30 -18.73 6.02
C LEU A 108 -0.14 -20.24 6.25
N GLY A 109 -1.06 -21.06 5.75
CA GLY A 109 -1.02 -22.54 5.91
C GLY A 109 -1.22 -23.00 7.36
N LEU A 110 -1.74 -22.15 8.25
CA LEU A 110 -1.92 -22.44 9.67
C LEU A 110 -3.34 -22.93 9.96
N GLY A 111 -3.44 -23.97 10.78
CA GLY A 111 -4.70 -24.44 11.35
C GLY A 111 -5.10 -23.67 12.61
N GLY A 112 -6.37 -23.83 13.05
CA GLY A 112 -6.87 -23.28 14.32
C GLY A 112 -7.03 -21.76 14.36
N GLY A 113 -7.05 -21.07 13.19
CA GLY A 113 -7.20 -19.63 13.07
C GLY A 113 -8.63 -19.13 13.12
N PRO A 114 -8.86 -17.82 12.88
CA PRO A 114 -8.13 -16.99 11.91
C PRO A 114 -6.82 -16.41 12.45
N TRP A 115 -5.78 -16.47 11.63
CA TRP A 115 -4.49 -15.87 11.90
C TRP A 115 -4.26 -14.67 11.01
N PHE A 116 -3.69 -13.59 11.55
CA PHE A 116 -3.33 -12.38 10.81
C PHE A 116 -1.86 -12.07 11.02
N VAL A 117 -1.16 -11.70 9.96
CA VAL A 117 0.21 -11.18 10.07
C VAL A 117 0.17 -9.81 10.74
N VAL A 118 0.87 -9.66 11.86
CA VAL A 118 0.85 -8.45 12.67
C VAL A 118 2.20 -7.74 12.75
N ARG A 119 3.29 -8.47 12.58
CA ARG A 119 4.65 -7.92 12.59
C ARG A 119 5.57 -8.78 11.73
N LYS A 120 6.60 -8.16 11.17
CA LYS A 120 7.68 -8.84 10.47
C LYS A 120 9.01 -8.44 11.07
N ASP A 121 9.88 -9.42 11.32
CA ASP A 121 11.29 -9.22 11.60
C ASP A 121 12.07 -9.55 10.33
N VAL A 122 12.64 -8.51 9.74
CA VAL A 122 13.32 -8.59 8.45
C VAL A 122 14.69 -9.26 8.58
N GLU A 123 15.38 -8.98 9.68
CA GLU A 123 16.74 -9.47 9.94
C GLU A 123 16.72 -10.97 10.24
N GLU A 124 15.86 -11.37 11.16
CA GLU A 124 15.69 -12.77 11.56
C GLU A 124 14.83 -13.58 10.59
N ASN A 125 14.18 -12.93 9.62
CA ASN A 125 13.26 -13.57 8.68
C ASN A 125 12.11 -14.30 9.40
N VAL A 126 11.47 -13.61 10.36
CA VAL A 126 10.34 -14.12 11.15
C VAL A 126 9.09 -13.30 10.87
N ILE A 127 7.96 -13.96 10.73
CA ILE A 127 6.65 -13.29 10.75
C ILE A 127 5.90 -13.63 12.04
N TYR A 128 5.32 -12.60 12.64
CA TYR A 128 4.49 -12.76 13.83
C TYR A 128 3.03 -12.69 13.44
N VAL A 129 2.24 -13.61 13.97
CA VAL A 129 0.82 -13.72 13.72
C VAL A 129 0.04 -13.67 15.01
N SER A 130 -1.20 -13.15 14.94
CA SER A 130 -2.15 -13.13 16.05
C SER A 130 -3.52 -13.60 15.59
N ARG A 131 -4.33 -14.15 16.52
CA ARG A 131 -5.73 -14.54 16.25
C ARG A 131 -6.70 -13.37 16.26
N GLY A 132 -6.36 -12.29 16.92
CA GLY A 132 -7.13 -11.05 16.96
C GLY A 132 -6.64 -10.04 15.96
N CYS A 133 -7.54 -9.25 15.40
CA CYS A 133 -7.20 -8.04 14.66
C CYS A 133 -7.48 -6.83 15.54
N ASP A 134 -6.89 -6.80 16.73
CA ASP A 134 -6.94 -5.61 17.57
C ASP A 134 -5.84 -4.65 17.07
N THR A 135 -6.25 -3.73 16.22
CA THR A 135 -5.35 -2.75 15.60
C THR A 135 -4.68 -1.85 16.64
N ALA A 136 -5.33 -1.58 17.76
CA ALA A 136 -4.78 -0.74 18.82
C ALA A 136 -3.58 -1.39 19.52
N LEU A 137 -3.63 -2.72 19.73
CA LEU A 137 -2.52 -3.46 20.32
C LEU A 137 -1.39 -3.74 19.32
N GLN A 138 -1.69 -3.77 18.03
CA GLN A 138 -0.76 -4.19 17.00
C GLN A 138 0.04 -3.05 16.38
N TYR A 139 -0.54 -1.85 16.27
CA TYR A 139 0.07 -0.72 15.55
C TYR A 139 0.47 0.44 16.47
N GLY A 140 0.03 0.45 17.73
CA GLY A 140 0.21 1.60 18.60
C GLY A 140 -0.56 2.83 18.11
N TYR A 141 -0.32 3.96 18.77
CA TYR A 141 -0.95 5.26 18.44
C TYR A 141 0.04 6.24 17.81
N GLU A 142 1.31 5.84 17.71
CA GLU A 142 2.39 6.69 17.19
C GLU A 142 3.13 5.97 16.08
N PHE A 143 3.45 6.70 15.04
CA PHE A 143 4.37 6.24 14.00
C PHE A 143 5.31 7.39 13.63
N ARG A 144 6.53 7.05 13.27
CA ARG A 144 7.55 8.01 12.84
C ARG A 144 7.61 8.03 11.33
N MET A 145 7.64 9.23 10.76
CA MET A 145 7.86 9.46 9.34
C MET A 145 9.15 10.26 9.17
N TYR A 146 9.90 9.97 8.13
CA TYR A 146 11.13 10.66 7.76
C TYR A 146 11.25 10.69 6.23
N ASP A 147 12.24 11.39 5.71
CA ASP A 147 12.47 11.53 4.27
C ASP A 147 11.28 12.15 3.52
N PHE A 148 10.74 13.24 4.08
CA PHE A 148 9.65 13.96 3.44
C PHE A 148 10.08 14.56 2.11
N HIS A 149 9.30 14.29 1.07
CA HIS A 149 9.41 14.96 -0.21
C HIS A 149 8.34 16.05 -0.34
N PHE A 150 8.78 17.29 -0.56
CA PHE A 150 7.89 18.42 -0.77
C PHE A 150 7.84 18.80 -2.24
N ILE A 151 6.65 18.93 -2.79
CA ILE A 151 6.44 19.38 -4.18
C ILE A 151 6.87 20.85 -4.35
N THR A 152 6.76 21.64 -3.28
CA THR A 152 7.16 23.05 -3.22
C THR A 152 8.23 23.24 -2.16
N ASP A 153 8.30 24.41 -1.55
CA ASP A 153 9.23 24.69 -0.45
C ASP A 153 8.93 23.85 0.78
N ASN A 154 9.98 23.39 1.44
CA ASN A 154 9.86 22.70 2.72
C ASN A 154 9.41 23.70 3.80
N PRO A 155 8.18 23.59 4.35
CA PRO A 155 7.67 24.51 5.36
C PRO A 155 8.39 24.36 6.71
N TRP A 156 9.15 23.27 6.90
CA TRP A 156 9.90 22.97 8.13
C TRP A 156 11.39 23.26 8.01
N LYS A 157 11.79 24.01 6.99
CA LYS A 157 13.19 24.36 6.77
C LYS A 157 13.71 25.21 7.94
N GLY A 158 14.57 24.61 8.77
CA GLY A 158 15.13 25.24 9.98
C GLY A 158 14.44 24.89 11.29
N ALA A 159 13.38 24.11 11.30
CA ALA A 159 12.79 23.56 12.52
C ALA A 159 13.66 22.41 13.06
N GLN A 160 13.93 22.45 14.37
CA GLN A 160 14.51 21.33 15.11
C GLN A 160 13.36 20.47 15.62
N GLU A 161 13.06 19.35 14.98
CA GLU A 161 11.99 18.41 15.34
C GLU A 161 10.62 19.05 15.62
N GLU A 162 9.71 19.06 14.68
CA GLU A 162 8.31 19.38 14.94
C GLU A 162 7.47 18.10 14.90
N ALA A 163 6.71 17.88 15.99
CA ALA A 163 5.67 16.86 16.00
C ALA A 163 4.50 17.34 15.15
N VAL A 164 4.23 16.68 14.03
CA VAL A 164 3.05 16.97 13.20
C VAL A 164 1.92 16.04 13.63
N SER A 165 0.81 16.62 14.09
CA SER A 165 -0.40 15.88 14.43
C SER A 165 -1.29 15.78 13.19
N TYR A 166 -1.58 14.56 12.74
CA TYR A 166 -2.57 14.28 11.70
C TYR A 166 -3.84 13.74 12.34
N THR A 167 -4.96 14.35 12.02
CA THR A 167 -6.27 13.88 12.52
C THR A 167 -6.87 12.78 11.64
N HIS A 168 -6.40 12.62 10.40
CA HIS A 168 -6.90 11.61 9.47
C HIS A 168 -5.76 11.10 8.58
N LEU A 169 -5.33 9.87 8.82
CA LEU A 169 -4.55 9.09 7.87
C LEU A 169 -5.48 8.05 7.24
N ARG A 170 -5.69 8.12 5.94
CA ARG A 170 -6.27 7.00 5.20
C ARG A 170 -5.13 6.10 4.76
N ALA A 171 -5.01 4.94 5.41
CA ALA A 171 -4.31 3.83 4.83
C ALA A 171 -5.21 3.28 3.70
N HIS A 172 -4.72 3.26 2.48
CA HIS A 172 -5.37 2.51 1.42
C HIS A 172 -5.02 1.03 1.61
N GLU A 173 -6.04 0.23 1.93
CA GLU A 173 -5.98 -1.23 1.87
C GLU A 173 -5.87 -1.72 0.41
#